data_df942c95914c451c5aae3e371473f886
#
_entry.id   df942c95914c451c5aae3e371473f886
#
_cell.length_a   1.000
_cell.length_b   1.000
_cell.length_c   1.000
_cell.angle_alpha   90.00
_cell.angle_beta   90.00
_cell.angle_gamma   90.00
#
_symmetry.space_group_name_H-M   'P 1'
#
loop_
_entity.id
_entity.type
_entity.pdbx_description
1 polymer ?
#
loop_
_entity_poly.entity_id
_entity_poly.type
_entity_poly.pdbx_seq_one_letter_code
_entity_poly.pdbx_strand_id
1 'polypeptide(L)'
;VANSSRTQRLMATTRISTRRTTPSFVQSSYQTLEQTLSKIKDLPPSERPEALRMAEQPVKSLLNEMKENETISKWNSLGKIQSENVFPRAFTEVGLTDVDAKIGTPNNDADFNFIVTVTVTTSLLAVIIGVTLPGDWGAFGSYLMGGVSLVVLAVGSTAPGLLKVGVDTVSRLNPEYMERIVKHEAAHFLIAYLSGIPVSSYSLGLMEMHVELLEAKIEKKLVGKAGVITTEEMEALAVVAMSGVAAEAKYFE
;
A
#
# COMPACT_ATOMS: atom_id res chain seq x y z
N VAL A 1 -1.33 -56.87 -8.39
CA VAL A 1 -0.01 -56.21 -8.50
C VAL A 1 0.19 -55.74 -9.96
N ALA A 2 -0.65 -54.86 -10.51
CA ALA A 2 -0.47 -54.33 -11.88
C ALA A 2 -1.18 -53.03 -12.11
N ASN A 3 -1.24 -52.09 -11.13
CA ASN A 3 -1.89 -50.79 -11.32
C ASN A 3 -1.13 -49.57 -10.76
N SER A 4 0.14 -49.78 -10.36
CA SER A 4 0.97 -48.70 -9.80
C SER A 4 1.92 -48.03 -10.82
N SER A 5 2.09 -48.58 -12.00
CA SER A 5 3.06 -48.08 -13.00
C SER A 5 2.47 -47.17 -14.07
N ARG A 6 1.13 -47.02 -14.11
CA ARG A 6 0.47 -46.17 -15.13
C ARG A 6 0.24 -44.74 -14.66
N THR A 7 0.16 -44.50 -13.36
CA THR A 7 -0.06 -43.16 -12.78
C THR A 7 1.22 -42.33 -12.67
N GLN A 8 2.40 -43.00 -12.60
CA GLN A 8 3.67 -42.26 -12.58
C GLN A 8 4.17 -41.79 -13.96
N ARG A 9 3.64 -42.32 -15.06
CA ARG A 9 4.01 -41.87 -16.42
C ARG A 9 3.22 -40.66 -16.91
N LEU A 10 2.13 -40.28 -16.24
CA LEU A 10 1.31 -39.12 -16.60
C LEU A 10 1.74 -37.82 -15.91
N MET A 11 2.62 -37.88 -14.91
CA MET A 11 3.16 -36.69 -14.24
C MET A 11 4.54 -36.23 -14.78
N ALA A 12 5.11 -36.94 -15.72
CA ALA A 12 6.46 -36.64 -16.22
C ALA A 12 6.48 -35.89 -17.58
N THR A 13 5.33 -35.50 -18.14
CA THR A 13 5.29 -34.96 -19.50
C THR A 13 4.59 -33.60 -19.61
N THR A 14 4.63 -32.78 -18.56
CA THR A 14 4.21 -31.37 -18.69
C THR A 14 5.24 -30.43 -18.04
N ARG A 15 6.52 -30.67 -18.30
CA ARG A 15 7.48 -29.57 -18.35
C ARG A 15 7.37 -28.96 -19.73
N ILE A 16 6.37 -28.12 -19.92
CA ILE A 16 6.38 -27.17 -21.02
C ILE A 16 7.48 -26.17 -20.65
N SER A 17 8.68 -26.47 -21.15
CA SER A 17 9.78 -25.52 -21.27
C SER A 17 9.39 -24.47 -22.29
N THR A 18 8.48 -23.58 -21.92
CA THR A 18 8.35 -22.28 -22.59
C THR A 18 9.51 -21.41 -22.12
N ARG A 19 10.73 -21.71 -22.53
CA ARG A 19 11.68 -20.66 -22.83
C ARG A 19 11.09 -19.92 -24.04
N ARG A 20 10.10 -19.06 -23.78
CA ARG A 20 9.81 -17.96 -24.71
C ARG A 20 11.08 -17.13 -24.70
N THR A 21 11.86 -17.26 -25.75
CA THR A 21 12.82 -16.25 -26.15
C THR A 21 12.02 -14.98 -26.30
N THR A 22 12.07 -14.12 -25.26
CA THR A 22 11.43 -12.81 -25.29
C THR A 22 11.98 -12.10 -26.53
N PRO A 23 11.15 -11.62 -27.47
CA PRO A 23 11.63 -10.88 -28.62
C PRO A 23 12.59 -9.78 -28.17
N SER A 24 13.59 -9.45 -28.90
CA SER A 24 14.58 -8.42 -28.58
C SER A 24 13.94 -7.07 -28.24
N PHE A 25 12.81 -6.76 -28.86
CA PHE A 25 11.97 -5.60 -28.57
C PHE A 25 11.48 -5.58 -27.11
N VAL A 26 10.93 -6.69 -26.63
CA VAL A 26 10.41 -6.79 -25.25
C VAL A 26 11.50 -6.54 -24.24
N GLN A 27 12.66 -7.16 -24.42
CA GLN A 27 13.80 -6.98 -23.54
C GLN A 27 14.32 -5.54 -23.57
N SER A 28 14.39 -4.91 -24.75
CA SER A 28 14.75 -3.51 -24.92
C SER A 28 13.77 -2.57 -24.22
N SER A 29 12.45 -2.81 -24.34
CA SER A 29 11.41 -2.00 -23.71
C SER A 29 11.46 -2.08 -22.18
N TYR A 30 11.65 -3.26 -21.62
CA TYR A 30 11.83 -3.44 -20.18
C TYR A 30 13.10 -2.73 -19.67
N GLN A 31 14.21 -2.85 -20.38
CA GLN A 31 15.45 -2.16 -19.99
C GLN A 31 15.30 -0.64 -20.04
N THR A 32 14.60 -0.11 -21.04
CA THR A 32 14.32 1.32 -21.15
C THR A 32 13.44 1.81 -20.00
N LEU A 33 12.40 1.05 -19.65
CA LEU A 33 11.53 1.36 -18.51
C LEU A 33 12.31 1.37 -17.21
N GLU A 34 13.05 0.31 -16.93
CA GLU A 34 13.86 0.16 -15.73
C GLU A 34 14.92 1.29 -15.60
N GLN A 35 15.62 1.59 -16.68
CA GLN A 35 16.60 2.68 -16.70
C GLN A 35 15.96 4.05 -16.47
N THR A 36 14.76 4.28 -17.01
CA THR A 36 14.05 5.54 -16.82
C THR A 36 13.63 5.69 -15.36
N LEU A 37 13.04 4.67 -14.76
CA LEU A 37 12.56 4.70 -13.39
C LEU A 37 13.71 4.71 -12.37
N SER A 38 14.80 3.97 -12.61
CA SER A 38 15.98 3.99 -11.73
C SER A 38 16.65 5.36 -11.71
N LYS A 39 16.80 6.01 -12.87
CA LYS A 39 17.35 7.38 -12.92
C LYS A 39 16.53 8.36 -12.10
N ILE A 40 15.20 8.27 -12.12
CA ILE A 40 14.33 9.14 -11.33
C ILE A 40 14.52 8.88 -9.84
N LYS A 41 14.61 7.60 -9.44
CA LYS A 41 14.83 7.21 -8.04
C LYS A 41 16.14 7.75 -7.46
N ASP A 42 17.19 7.85 -8.29
CA ASP A 42 18.52 8.34 -7.88
C ASP A 42 18.60 9.86 -7.79
N LEU A 43 17.58 10.60 -8.26
CA LEU A 43 17.54 12.05 -8.19
C LEU A 43 17.29 12.55 -6.74
N PRO A 44 17.77 13.76 -6.42
CA PRO A 44 17.40 14.43 -5.18
C PRO A 44 15.89 14.58 -5.03
N PRO A 45 15.33 14.51 -3.81
CA PRO A 45 13.87 14.63 -3.60
C PRO A 45 13.23 15.89 -4.21
N SER A 46 13.98 16.99 -4.31
CA SER A 46 13.53 18.25 -4.92
C SER A 46 13.33 18.18 -6.43
N GLU A 47 14.04 17.30 -7.13
CA GLU A 47 14.01 17.17 -8.59
C GLU A 47 13.11 16.03 -9.08
N ARG A 48 12.80 15.06 -8.21
CA ARG A 48 11.96 13.90 -8.54
C ARG A 48 10.58 14.26 -9.12
N PRO A 49 9.83 15.22 -8.56
CA PRO A 49 8.49 15.55 -9.08
C PRO A 49 8.51 16.04 -10.53
N GLU A 50 9.53 16.79 -10.92
CA GLU A 50 9.67 17.27 -12.30
C GLU A 50 10.08 16.14 -13.24
N ALA A 51 11.02 15.27 -12.81
CA ALA A 51 11.46 14.11 -13.57
C ALA A 51 10.33 13.09 -13.78
N LEU A 52 9.52 12.82 -12.76
CA LEU A 52 8.32 11.98 -12.85
C LEU A 52 7.34 12.54 -13.88
N ARG A 53 7.10 13.84 -13.84
CA ARG A 53 6.23 14.53 -14.81
C ARG A 53 6.72 14.39 -16.26
N MET A 54 8.03 14.51 -16.47
CA MET A 54 8.62 14.35 -17.81
C MET A 54 8.55 12.91 -18.30
N ALA A 55 8.64 11.95 -17.38
CA ALA A 55 8.64 10.52 -17.69
C ALA A 55 7.22 9.94 -17.93
N GLU A 56 6.15 10.60 -17.47
CA GLU A 56 4.78 10.09 -17.56
C GLU A 56 4.38 9.69 -18.99
N GLN A 57 4.49 10.61 -19.94
CA GLN A 57 4.07 10.36 -21.32
C GLN A 57 4.96 9.32 -22.05
N PRO A 58 6.29 9.39 -21.96
CA PRO A 58 7.17 8.35 -22.52
C PRO A 58 6.87 6.96 -21.95
N VAL A 59 6.70 6.83 -20.64
CA VAL A 59 6.40 5.53 -20.01
C VAL A 59 5.02 5.02 -20.44
N LYS A 60 4.02 5.88 -20.48
CA LYS A 60 2.66 5.51 -20.92
C LYS A 60 2.64 5.07 -22.38
N SER A 61 3.38 5.77 -23.25
CA SER A 61 3.51 5.40 -24.65
C SER A 61 4.18 4.06 -24.82
N LEU A 62 5.26 3.78 -24.06
CA LEU A 62 5.97 2.52 -24.08
C LEU A 62 5.08 1.36 -23.61
N LEU A 63 4.31 1.55 -22.54
CA LEU A 63 3.38 0.54 -22.05
C LEU A 63 2.24 0.26 -23.05
N ASN A 64 1.75 1.27 -23.73
CA ASN A 64 0.76 1.09 -24.81
C ASN A 64 1.35 0.30 -25.98
N GLU A 65 2.58 0.62 -26.42
CA GLU A 65 3.28 -0.12 -27.45
C GLU A 65 3.52 -1.60 -27.06
N MET A 66 3.89 -1.84 -25.79
CA MET A 66 4.01 -3.21 -25.26
C MET A 66 2.68 -3.96 -25.25
N LYS A 67 1.56 -3.27 -25.04
CA LYS A 67 0.22 -3.86 -25.15
C LYS A 67 -0.14 -4.21 -26.60
N GLU A 68 0.11 -3.31 -27.55
CA GLU A 68 -0.13 -3.54 -28.97
C GLU A 68 0.68 -4.72 -29.50
N ASN A 69 1.90 -4.91 -28.99
CA ASN A 69 2.77 -6.04 -29.30
C ASN A 69 2.44 -7.31 -28.46
N GLU A 70 1.28 -7.35 -27.79
CA GLU A 70 0.81 -8.48 -26.97
C GLU A 70 1.78 -8.91 -25.84
N THR A 71 2.76 -8.08 -25.50
CA THR A 71 3.71 -8.34 -24.41
C THR A 71 3.05 -8.25 -23.06
N ILE A 72 2.17 -7.26 -22.91
CA ILE A 72 1.35 -7.04 -21.71
C ILE A 72 -0.12 -6.93 -22.12
N SER A 73 -0.93 -7.93 -21.80
CA SER A 73 -2.31 -8.00 -22.28
C SER A 73 -3.31 -7.22 -21.42
N LYS A 74 -3.00 -7.02 -20.15
CA LYS A 74 -3.94 -6.44 -19.16
C LYS A 74 -3.75 -4.94 -18.90
N TRP A 75 -2.71 -4.34 -19.43
CA TRP A 75 -2.51 -2.89 -19.33
C TRP A 75 -3.70 -2.13 -19.88
N ASN A 76 -4.23 -1.17 -19.12
CA ASN A 76 -5.39 -0.34 -19.52
C ASN A 76 -6.55 -1.19 -20.08
N SER A 77 -6.95 -2.23 -19.34
CA SER A 77 -8.00 -3.17 -19.74
C SER A 77 -9.31 -2.99 -18.97
N LEU A 78 -9.32 -2.14 -17.95
CA LEU A 78 -10.53 -1.88 -17.15
C LEU A 78 -11.62 -1.17 -17.96
N GLY A 79 -11.23 -0.46 -19.03
CA GLY A 79 -12.15 0.29 -19.86
C GLY A 79 -12.66 1.56 -19.18
N LYS A 80 -13.76 2.10 -19.69
CA LYS A 80 -14.40 3.29 -19.12
C LYS A 80 -15.14 2.89 -17.84
N ILE A 81 -14.71 3.47 -16.73
CA ILE A 81 -15.40 3.32 -15.46
C ILE A 81 -16.65 4.19 -15.51
N GLN A 82 -17.80 3.62 -15.22
CA GLN A 82 -19.04 4.36 -15.08
C GLN A 82 -19.35 4.53 -13.60
N SER A 83 -19.52 5.78 -13.19
CA SER A 83 -20.00 6.07 -11.85
C SER A 83 -21.49 5.76 -11.77
N GLU A 84 -21.85 4.79 -10.95
CA GLU A 84 -23.23 4.41 -10.68
C GLU A 84 -23.59 4.67 -9.22
N ASN A 85 -24.86 5.00 -8.98
CA ASN A 85 -25.36 5.05 -7.62
C ASN A 85 -25.50 3.62 -7.07
N VAL A 86 -24.58 3.24 -6.20
CA VAL A 86 -24.54 1.91 -5.60
C VAL A 86 -25.37 1.91 -4.32
N PHE A 87 -26.39 1.07 -4.26
CA PHE A 87 -27.18 0.85 -3.04
C PHE A 87 -26.47 -0.18 -2.14
N PRO A 88 -26.68 -0.12 -0.81
CA PRO A 88 -26.06 -1.05 0.16
C PRO A 88 -26.24 -2.53 -0.21
N ARG A 89 -27.34 -2.89 -0.84
CA ARG A 89 -27.60 -4.25 -1.32
C ARG A 89 -26.57 -4.77 -2.33
N ALA A 90 -26.05 -3.90 -3.19
CA ALA A 90 -25.04 -4.29 -4.18
C ALA A 90 -23.73 -4.74 -3.52
N PHE A 91 -23.37 -4.18 -2.38
CA PHE A 91 -22.20 -4.64 -1.62
C PHE A 91 -22.41 -6.05 -1.06
N THR A 92 -23.60 -6.36 -0.58
CA THR A 92 -23.94 -7.69 -0.09
C THR A 92 -23.89 -8.74 -1.22
N GLU A 93 -24.26 -8.38 -2.45
CA GLU A 93 -24.19 -9.26 -3.63
C GLU A 93 -22.75 -9.63 -4.00
N VAL A 94 -21.77 -8.75 -3.74
CA VAL A 94 -20.35 -9.04 -3.94
C VAL A 94 -19.67 -9.63 -2.69
N GLY A 95 -20.44 -9.95 -1.65
CA GLY A 95 -19.96 -10.59 -0.42
C GLY A 95 -19.41 -9.62 0.63
N LEU A 96 -19.64 -8.31 0.47
CA LEU A 96 -19.27 -7.31 1.48
C LEU A 96 -20.45 -7.07 2.41
N THR A 97 -20.33 -7.54 3.65
CA THR A 97 -21.27 -7.27 4.73
C THR A 97 -20.71 -6.14 5.61
N ASP A 98 -21.59 -5.38 6.25
CA ASP A 98 -21.23 -4.30 7.20
C ASP A 98 -20.26 -3.25 6.61
N VAL A 99 -20.56 -2.80 5.39
CA VAL A 99 -19.73 -1.85 4.62
C VAL A 99 -19.43 -0.57 5.42
N ASP A 100 -20.43 -0.05 6.15
CA ASP A 100 -20.27 1.17 6.97
C ASP A 100 -19.25 0.97 8.09
N ALA A 101 -19.18 -0.21 8.69
CA ALA A 101 -18.21 -0.53 9.72
C ALA A 101 -16.80 -0.80 9.13
N LYS A 102 -16.74 -1.38 7.93
CA LYS A 102 -15.46 -1.77 7.30
C LYS A 102 -14.80 -0.64 6.51
N ILE A 103 -15.58 0.23 5.87
CA ILE A 103 -15.09 1.24 4.93
C ILE A 103 -15.37 2.67 5.42
N GLY A 104 -16.46 2.87 6.16
CA GLY A 104 -17.00 4.19 6.46
C GLY A 104 -16.35 4.93 7.63
N THR A 105 -15.73 4.24 8.59
CA THR A 105 -15.15 4.88 9.78
C THR A 105 -13.68 4.55 9.93
N PRO A 106 -12.81 5.57 10.13
CA PRO A 106 -11.42 5.32 10.49
C PRO A 106 -11.39 4.51 11.80
N ASN A 107 -10.80 3.32 11.77
CA ASN A 107 -10.61 2.55 13.00
C ASN A 107 -9.44 3.15 13.80
N ASN A 108 -9.78 3.98 14.78
CA ASN A 108 -8.82 4.55 15.73
C ASN A 108 -8.62 3.67 16.98
N ASP A 109 -9.24 2.48 17.02
CA ASP A 109 -9.16 1.61 18.19
C ASP A 109 -7.73 1.14 18.48
N ALA A 110 -6.94 0.89 17.42
CA ALA A 110 -5.54 0.52 17.57
C ALA A 110 -4.73 1.65 18.23
N ASP A 111 -4.92 2.89 17.78
CA ASP A 111 -4.24 4.06 18.31
C ASP A 111 -4.64 4.30 19.77
N PHE A 112 -5.94 4.21 20.06
CA PHE A 112 -6.47 4.36 21.41
C PHE A 112 -5.97 3.25 22.34
N ASN A 113 -6.04 2.00 21.92
CA ASN A 113 -5.57 0.85 22.70
C ASN A 113 -4.06 0.95 22.98
N PHE A 114 -3.28 1.41 22.01
CA PHE A 114 -1.85 1.65 22.20
C PHE A 114 -1.59 2.70 23.27
N ILE A 115 -2.23 3.88 23.18
CA ILE A 115 -2.09 4.94 24.19
C ILE A 115 -2.46 4.43 25.58
N VAL A 116 -3.61 3.77 25.71
CA VAL A 116 -4.10 3.25 26.99
C VAL A 116 -3.13 2.19 27.53
N THR A 117 -2.72 1.24 26.72
CA THR A 117 -1.82 0.16 27.13
C THR A 117 -0.47 0.71 27.59
N VAL A 118 0.16 1.59 26.81
CA VAL A 118 1.44 2.18 27.18
C VAL A 118 1.29 3.03 28.46
N THR A 119 0.26 3.87 28.53
CA THR A 119 0.06 4.72 29.71
C THR A 119 -0.18 3.91 30.98
N VAL A 120 -1.05 2.91 30.94
CA VAL A 120 -1.36 2.05 32.09
C VAL A 120 -0.12 1.23 32.49
N THR A 121 0.57 0.62 31.52
CA THR A 121 1.74 -0.23 31.80
C THR A 121 2.88 0.58 32.40
N THR A 122 3.22 1.74 31.81
CA THR A 122 4.31 2.58 32.31
C THR A 122 3.98 3.22 33.66
N SER A 123 2.71 3.59 33.89
CA SER A 123 2.28 4.09 35.21
C SER A 123 2.37 3.00 36.28
N LEU A 124 1.94 1.78 35.98
CA LEU A 124 2.05 0.65 36.90
C LEU A 124 3.53 0.32 37.20
N LEU A 125 4.37 0.29 36.17
CA LEU A 125 5.81 0.10 36.33
C LEU A 125 6.45 1.20 37.18
N ALA A 126 6.03 2.45 37.01
CA ALA A 126 6.52 3.55 37.81
C ALA A 126 6.23 3.33 39.32
N VAL A 127 5.01 2.86 39.65
CA VAL A 127 4.65 2.53 41.03
C VAL A 127 5.47 1.35 41.56
N ILE A 128 5.58 0.27 40.78
CA ILE A 128 6.35 -0.93 41.16
C ILE A 128 7.81 -0.56 41.47
N ILE A 129 8.47 0.19 40.55
CA ILE A 129 9.84 0.62 40.69
C ILE A 129 10.02 1.49 41.92
N GLY A 130 9.10 2.45 42.18
CA GLY A 130 9.18 3.33 43.32
C GLY A 130 9.04 2.62 44.64
N VAL A 131 8.27 1.52 44.69
CA VAL A 131 8.05 0.76 45.94
C VAL A 131 9.16 -0.31 46.16
N THR A 132 9.69 -0.90 45.07
CA THR A 132 10.61 -2.03 45.18
C THR A 132 12.07 -1.65 45.21
N LEU A 133 12.46 -0.57 44.51
CA LEU A 133 13.86 -0.13 44.49
C LEU A 133 14.15 0.87 45.64
N PRO A 134 15.20 0.65 46.41
CA PRO A 134 15.54 1.54 47.51
C PRO A 134 16.22 2.86 47.03
N GLY A 135 15.96 3.95 47.78
CA GLY A 135 16.65 5.22 47.62
C GLY A 135 16.42 5.94 46.30
N ASP A 136 17.45 6.62 45.84
CA ASP A 136 17.39 7.48 44.64
C ASP A 136 17.07 6.73 43.34
N TRP A 137 17.43 5.45 43.25
CA TRP A 137 17.13 4.61 42.08
C TRP A 137 15.63 4.35 41.92
N GLY A 138 14.90 4.15 43.02
CA GLY A 138 13.45 4.02 43.00
C GLY A 138 12.76 5.31 42.55
N ALA A 139 13.19 6.44 43.09
CA ALA A 139 12.68 7.74 42.71
C ALA A 139 12.97 8.04 41.21
N PHE A 140 14.22 7.88 40.77
CA PHE A 140 14.60 8.13 39.39
C PHE A 140 13.82 7.23 38.40
N GLY A 141 13.75 5.93 38.67
CA GLY A 141 13.04 4.98 37.82
C GLY A 141 11.54 5.27 37.72
N SER A 142 10.90 5.65 38.85
CA SER A 142 9.50 6.06 38.85
C SER A 142 9.25 7.32 38.02
N TYR A 143 10.12 8.32 38.17
CA TYR A 143 10.05 9.53 37.35
C TYR A 143 10.21 9.25 35.85
N LEU A 144 11.18 8.38 35.50
CA LEU A 144 11.41 8.01 34.10
C LEU A 144 10.19 7.32 33.48
N MET A 145 9.62 6.31 34.17
CA MET A 145 8.44 5.58 33.67
C MET A 145 7.19 6.45 33.65
N GLY A 146 6.95 7.28 34.64
CA GLY A 146 5.86 8.25 34.65
C GLY A 146 6.03 9.30 33.54
N GLY A 147 7.25 9.73 33.26
CA GLY A 147 7.58 10.63 32.17
C GLY A 147 7.23 10.07 30.81
N VAL A 148 7.44 8.76 30.59
CA VAL A 148 7.04 8.08 29.33
C VAL A 148 5.53 8.19 29.12
N SER A 149 4.72 7.95 30.15
CA SER A 149 3.25 8.12 30.07
C SER A 149 2.85 9.52 29.58
N LEU A 150 3.47 10.54 30.18
CA LEU A 150 3.17 11.95 29.83
C LEU A 150 3.62 12.29 28.40
N VAL A 151 4.77 11.79 27.96
CA VAL A 151 5.26 12.00 26.59
C VAL A 151 4.31 11.34 25.57
N VAL A 152 3.87 10.11 25.82
CA VAL A 152 2.95 9.41 24.91
C VAL A 152 1.61 10.14 24.82
N LEU A 153 1.06 10.60 25.95
CA LEU A 153 -0.18 11.39 25.96
C LEU A 153 0.00 12.74 25.24
N ALA A 154 1.12 13.42 25.46
CA ALA A 154 1.41 14.69 24.82
C ALA A 154 1.57 14.52 23.28
N VAL A 155 2.32 13.51 22.85
CA VAL A 155 2.49 13.21 21.42
C VAL A 155 1.16 12.80 20.79
N GLY A 156 0.39 11.94 21.45
CA GLY A 156 -0.92 11.50 20.96
C GLY A 156 -1.91 12.66 20.77
N SER A 157 -1.84 13.68 21.63
CA SER A 157 -2.71 14.85 21.53
C SER A 157 -2.23 15.93 20.58
N THR A 158 -0.93 16.14 20.45
CA THR A 158 -0.35 17.24 19.66
C THR A 158 0.13 16.83 18.28
N ALA A 159 0.59 15.59 18.12
CA ALA A 159 1.16 15.07 16.87
C ALA A 159 0.71 13.62 16.62
N PRO A 160 -0.58 13.37 16.36
CA PRO A 160 -1.12 12.01 16.19
C PRO A 160 -0.43 11.21 15.07
N GLY A 161 0.13 11.88 14.06
CA GLY A 161 0.90 11.22 13.01
C GLY A 161 2.18 10.54 13.52
N LEU A 162 2.86 11.10 14.52
CA LEU A 162 4.03 10.46 15.14
C LEU A 162 3.62 9.23 15.97
N LEU A 163 2.47 9.29 16.63
CA LEU A 163 1.94 8.16 17.35
C LEU A 163 1.65 6.99 16.37
N LYS A 164 1.06 7.30 15.22
CA LYS A 164 0.78 6.32 14.18
C LYS A 164 2.03 5.57 13.71
N VAL A 165 3.16 6.24 13.57
CA VAL A 165 4.45 5.60 13.25
C VAL A 165 4.85 4.60 14.33
N GLY A 166 4.65 4.94 15.61
CA GLY A 166 4.89 4.03 16.73
C GLY A 166 3.97 2.80 16.71
N VAL A 167 2.68 3.02 16.51
CA VAL A 167 1.66 1.95 16.40
C VAL A 167 1.98 1.04 15.22
N ASP A 168 2.25 1.59 14.04
CA ASP A 168 2.61 0.83 12.85
C ASP A 168 3.87 -0.02 13.07
N THR A 169 4.87 0.53 13.73
CA THR A 169 6.12 -0.19 14.03
C THR A 169 5.86 -1.43 14.89
N VAL A 170 5.02 -1.31 15.90
CA VAL A 170 4.66 -2.45 16.77
C VAL A 170 3.74 -3.43 16.04
N SER A 171 2.75 -2.92 15.30
CA SER A 171 1.78 -3.74 14.56
C SER A 171 2.44 -4.60 13.48
N ARG A 172 3.55 -4.16 12.91
CA ARG A 172 4.35 -4.92 11.91
C ARG A 172 5.03 -6.17 12.47
N LEU A 173 5.12 -6.30 13.79
CA LEU A 173 5.54 -7.56 14.41
C LEU A 173 4.49 -8.67 14.24
N ASN A 174 3.25 -8.30 13.90
CA ASN A 174 2.19 -9.24 13.57
C ASN A 174 2.23 -9.56 12.06
N PRO A 175 2.45 -10.83 11.68
CA PRO A 175 2.47 -11.26 10.27
C PRO A 175 1.17 -10.97 9.52
N GLU A 176 0.02 -11.06 10.19
CA GLU A 176 -1.31 -10.78 9.61
C GLU A 176 -1.44 -9.31 9.21
N TYR A 177 -0.93 -8.41 10.04
CA TYR A 177 -0.89 -6.97 9.72
C TYR A 177 -0.03 -6.69 8.49
N MET A 178 1.13 -7.34 8.37
CA MET A 178 1.99 -7.22 7.18
C MET A 178 1.32 -7.77 5.92
N GLU A 179 0.61 -8.90 6.03
CA GLU A 179 -0.13 -9.45 4.89
C GLU A 179 -1.24 -8.50 4.43
N ARG A 180 -1.95 -7.87 5.36
CA ARG A 180 -2.97 -6.86 5.08
C ARG A 180 -2.39 -5.69 4.29
N ILE A 181 -1.26 -5.12 4.73
CA ILE A 181 -0.58 -4.04 4.02
C ILE A 181 -0.17 -4.45 2.60
N VAL A 182 0.45 -5.60 2.45
CA VAL A 182 0.89 -6.09 1.13
C VAL A 182 -0.30 -6.23 0.18
N LYS A 183 -1.42 -6.77 0.64
CA LYS A 183 -2.64 -6.89 -0.19
C LYS A 183 -3.25 -5.53 -0.54
N HIS A 184 -3.23 -4.58 0.42
CA HIS A 184 -3.67 -3.21 0.20
C HIS A 184 -2.88 -2.54 -0.93
N GLU A 185 -1.55 -2.51 -0.80
CA GLU A 185 -0.67 -1.88 -1.80
C GLU A 185 -0.69 -2.63 -3.14
N ALA A 186 -0.77 -3.96 -3.12
CA ALA A 186 -0.91 -4.75 -4.34
C ALA A 186 -2.21 -4.43 -5.10
N ALA A 187 -3.30 -4.11 -4.39
CA ALA A 187 -4.55 -3.69 -5.00
C ALA A 187 -4.41 -2.32 -5.69
N HIS A 188 -3.77 -1.34 -5.03
CA HIS A 188 -3.46 -0.05 -5.66
C HIS A 188 -2.66 -0.23 -6.94
N PHE A 189 -1.60 -1.04 -6.89
CA PHE A 189 -0.77 -1.35 -8.06
C PHE A 189 -1.58 -2.01 -9.18
N LEU A 190 -2.36 -3.04 -8.85
CA LEU A 190 -3.16 -3.78 -9.82
C LEU A 190 -4.18 -2.89 -10.52
N ILE A 191 -4.95 -2.13 -9.76
CA ILE A 191 -6.00 -1.28 -10.31
C ILE A 191 -5.40 -0.12 -11.11
N ALA A 192 -4.30 0.49 -10.66
CA ALA A 192 -3.58 1.48 -11.45
C ALA A 192 -3.13 0.92 -12.81
N TYR A 193 -2.53 -0.28 -12.81
CA TYR A 193 -2.12 -0.98 -14.02
C TYR A 193 -3.29 -1.26 -14.97
N LEU A 194 -4.41 -1.77 -14.44
CA LEU A 194 -5.61 -2.06 -15.23
C LEU A 194 -6.30 -0.80 -15.75
N SER A 195 -6.18 0.32 -15.05
CA SER A 195 -6.72 1.63 -15.46
C SER A 195 -5.80 2.40 -16.41
N GLY A 196 -4.62 1.88 -16.72
CA GLY A 196 -3.66 2.55 -17.60
C GLY A 196 -2.95 3.73 -16.93
N ILE A 197 -2.84 3.72 -15.59
CA ILE A 197 -2.07 4.68 -14.80
C ILE A 197 -0.71 4.03 -14.49
N PRO A 198 0.40 4.58 -15.00
CA PRO A 198 1.71 3.99 -14.73
C PRO A 198 2.12 4.20 -13.27
N VAL A 199 2.73 3.17 -12.70
CA VAL A 199 3.32 3.20 -11.36
C VAL A 199 4.81 3.46 -11.48
N SER A 200 5.33 4.42 -10.72
CA SER A 200 6.76 4.76 -10.69
C SER A 200 7.54 3.90 -9.73
N SER A 201 6.99 3.70 -8.54
CA SER A 201 7.62 2.92 -7.49
C SER A 201 6.59 2.39 -6.50
N TYR A 202 7.02 1.46 -5.66
CA TYR A 202 6.28 1.05 -4.47
C TYR A 202 7.23 0.94 -3.28
N SER A 203 6.73 1.21 -2.11
CA SER A 203 7.46 1.03 -0.85
C SER A 203 6.60 0.28 0.16
N LEU A 204 7.22 -0.69 0.83
CA LEU A 204 6.67 -1.39 1.99
C LEU A 204 7.48 -1.07 3.25
N GLY A 205 8.24 0.04 3.21
CA GLY A 205 9.08 0.51 4.29
C GLY A 205 8.30 0.94 5.54
N LEU A 206 9.03 1.09 6.68
CA LEU A 206 8.42 1.45 7.97
C LEU A 206 7.77 2.84 7.98
N MET A 207 8.32 3.79 7.22
CA MET A 207 7.85 5.17 7.18
C MET A 207 7.07 5.52 5.94
N GLU A 208 7.18 4.71 4.89
CA GLU A 208 6.58 4.98 3.59
C GLU A 208 5.98 3.70 3.03
N MET A 209 4.70 3.49 3.28
CA MET A 209 3.92 2.44 2.64
C MET A 209 3.04 3.09 1.60
N HIS A 210 3.41 2.95 0.36
CA HIS A 210 2.61 3.51 -0.74
C HIS A 210 3.03 2.95 -2.09
N VAL A 211 2.08 2.98 -3.01
CA VAL A 211 2.32 2.86 -4.44
C VAL A 211 2.37 4.27 -5.01
N GLU A 212 3.51 4.64 -5.56
CA GLU A 212 3.70 5.95 -6.18
C GLU A 212 3.24 5.90 -7.64
N LEU A 213 2.24 6.69 -7.96
CA LEU A 213 1.73 6.80 -9.33
C LEU A 213 2.56 7.80 -10.13
N LEU A 214 2.84 7.45 -11.39
CA LEU A 214 3.56 8.32 -12.32
C LEU A 214 2.66 9.42 -12.92
N GLU A 215 1.73 9.94 -12.16
CA GLU A 215 0.76 10.91 -12.65
C GLU A 215 0.95 12.27 -11.98
N ALA A 216 2.00 12.96 -12.39
CA ALA A 216 2.37 14.29 -11.88
C ALA A 216 1.33 15.39 -12.16
N LYS A 217 0.33 15.13 -13.01
CA LYS A 217 -0.75 16.06 -13.30
C LYS A 217 -1.70 16.26 -12.13
N ILE A 218 -1.90 15.23 -11.30
CA ILE A 218 -2.90 15.27 -10.23
C ILE A 218 -2.54 16.29 -9.18
N GLU A 219 -1.30 16.30 -8.72
CA GLU A 219 -0.86 17.21 -7.67
C GLU A 219 -0.98 18.68 -8.10
N LYS A 220 -0.62 19.00 -9.35
CA LYS A 220 -0.77 20.34 -9.90
C LYS A 220 -2.22 20.72 -10.21
N LYS A 221 -3.04 19.77 -10.63
CA LYS A 221 -4.46 19.97 -10.91
C LYS A 221 -5.26 20.16 -9.63
N LEU A 222 -4.99 19.38 -8.58
CA LEU A 222 -5.61 19.54 -7.26
C LEU A 222 -5.22 20.86 -6.59
N VAL A 223 -4.01 21.36 -6.83
CA VAL A 223 -3.53 22.67 -6.32
C VAL A 223 -3.97 23.84 -7.22
N GLY A 224 -4.74 23.60 -8.28
CA GLY A 224 -5.31 24.66 -9.14
C GLY A 224 -4.30 25.33 -10.09
N LYS A 225 -3.10 24.77 -10.25
CA LYS A 225 -2.03 25.38 -11.07
C LYS A 225 -1.89 24.80 -12.49
N ALA A 226 -2.60 23.76 -12.86
CA ALA A 226 -2.44 23.12 -14.18
C ALA A 226 -3.69 22.36 -14.66
N GLY A 227 -4.60 23.08 -15.27
CA GLY A 227 -5.70 22.49 -16.05
C GLY A 227 -6.80 21.80 -15.22
N VAL A 228 -7.86 21.41 -15.91
CA VAL A 228 -9.02 20.73 -15.32
C VAL A 228 -8.78 19.22 -15.39
N ILE A 229 -9.01 18.50 -14.30
CA ILE A 229 -9.07 17.04 -14.29
C ILE A 229 -10.35 16.63 -15.05
N THR A 230 -10.24 15.71 -16.00
CA THR A 230 -11.42 15.15 -16.67
C THR A 230 -12.18 14.24 -15.71
N THR A 231 -13.48 14.07 -15.94
CA THR A 231 -14.29 13.15 -15.14
C THR A 231 -13.74 11.73 -15.18
N GLU A 232 -13.27 11.30 -16.34
CA GLU A 232 -12.68 9.96 -16.54
C GLU A 232 -11.37 9.79 -15.76
N GLU A 233 -10.49 10.79 -15.74
CA GLU A 233 -9.29 10.79 -14.90
C GLU A 233 -9.64 10.73 -13.40
N MET A 234 -10.64 11.49 -12.97
CA MET A 234 -11.11 11.51 -11.59
C MET A 234 -11.68 10.15 -11.17
N GLU A 235 -12.53 9.55 -12.00
CA GLU A 235 -13.11 8.24 -11.75
C GLU A 235 -12.03 7.15 -11.64
N ALA A 236 -11.07 7.12 -12.56
CA ALA A 236 -9.96 6.18 -12.52
C ALA A 236 -9.14 6.30 -11.23
N LEU A 237 -8.83 7.53 -10.82
CA LEU A 237 -8.10 7.80 -9.59
C LEU A 237 -8.89 7.42 -8.33
N ALA A 238 -10.19 7.69 -8.31
CA ALA A 238 -11.06 7.30 -7.19
C ALA A 238 -11.07 5.79 -7.02
N VAL A 239 -11.16 5.03 -8.12
CA VAL A 239 -11.13 3.57 -8.07
C VAL A 239 -9.77 3.05 -7.59
N VAL A 240 -8.66 3.65 -8.05
CA VAL A 240 -7.33 3.31 -7.53
C VAL A 240 -7.25 3.62 -6.03
N ALA A 241 -7.68 4.80 -5.60
CA ALA A 241 -7.64 5.19 -4.19
C ALA A 241 -8.46 4.27 -3.27
N MET A 242 -9.59 3.78 -3.74
CA MET A 242 -10.46 2.88 -2.97
C MET A 242 -10.04 1.41 -3.03
N SER A 243 -9.17 1.02 -3.96
CA SER A 243 -8.84 -0.38 -4.22
C SER A 243 -8.17 -1.09 -3.05
N GLY A 244 -7.31 -0.40 -2.30
CA GLY A 244 -6.66 -0.95 -1.10
C GLY A 244 -7.67 -1.33 -0.03
N VAL A 245 -8.57 -0.40 0.30
CA VAL A 245 -9.65 -0.63 1.28
C VAL A 245 -10.60 -1.73 0.83
N ALA A 246 -10.94 -1.77 -0.46
CA ALA A 246 -11.77 -2.82 -1.03
C ALA A 246 -11.11 -4.21 -0.94
N ALA A 247 -9.80 -4.28 -1.15
CA ALA A 247 -9.05 -5.52 -0.98
C ALA A 247 -9.04 -5.96 0.48
N GLU A 248 -8.81 -5.05 1.43
CA GLU A 248 -8.90 -5.38 2.86
C GLU A 248 -10.28 -5.91 3.23
N ALA A 249 -11.34 -5.22 2.84
CA ALA A 249 -12.71 -5.63 3.12
C ALA A 249 -13.07 -7.02 2.54
N LYS A 250 -12.40 -7.42 1.45
CA LYS A 250 -12.64 -8.73 0.81
C LYS A 250 -11.84 -9.87 1.42
N TYR A 251 -10.62 -9.63 1.86
CA TYR A 251 -9.69 -10.68 2.28
C TYR A 251 -9.56 -10.82 3.80
N PHE A 252 -9.95 -9.80 4.54
CA PHE A 252 -9.86 -9.79 6.01
C PHE A 252 -11.22 -9.43 6.58
N GLU A 253 -12.02 -10.46 6.80
CA GLU A 253 -13.34 -10.36 7.45
C GLU A 253 -13.22 -10.16 8.96
#